data_d4120d8ac3427341c6446f80a9993288
#
_entry.id   d4120d8ac3427341c6446f80a9993288
#
_cell.length_a   1.000
_cell.length_b   1.000
_cell.length_c   1.000
_cell.angle_alpha   90.00
_cell.angle_beta   90.00
_cell.angle_gamma   90.00
#
_symmetry.space_group_name_H-M   'P 1'
#
loop_
_entity.id
_entity.type
_entity.pdbx_description
1 polymer ?
#
loop_
_entity_poly.entity_id
_entity_poly.type
_entity_poly.pdbx_seq_one_letter_code
_entity_poly.pdbx_strand_id
1 'polypeptide(L)'
;MKSTPGFWQAMDQLLAHSKIAIDRPRGSQHPRYPKMVYPLDYGYLEGTSAMDGEGVDVWVGTSPVNGLDALLCVVDLPKGEVEVKLLLGCTEGEKQLALQFQSQPPHMLALLVRRKETPSKKDSTESSSSQ
;
A
#
# COMPACT_ATOMS: atom_id res chain seq x y z
N MET A 1 2.40 29.93 -11.31
CA MET A 1 1.95 29.73 -9.95
C MET A 1 2.27 28.32 -9.50
N LYS A 2 2.76 28.21 -8.29
CA LYS A 2 3.06 26.90 -7.76
C LYS A 2 1.83 26.25 -7.18
N SER A 3 1.61 25.01 -7.50
CA SER A 3 0.52 24.27 -6.92
C SER A 3 0.95 23.70 -5.57
N THR A 4 0.00 23.54 -4.69
CA THR A 4 0.21 22.86 -3.41
C THR A 4 0.44 21.38 -3.69
N PRO A 5 1.42 20.77 -3.03
CA PRO A 5 1.60 19.33 -3.18
C PRO A 5 0.33 18.60 -2.79
N GLY A 6 -0.03 17.62 -3.58
CA GLY A 6 -1.17 16.77 -3.26
C GLY A 6 -0.79 15.67 -2.30
N PHE A 7 -1.77 14.80 -2.03
CA PHE A 7 -1.60 13.69 -1.11
C PHE A 7 -0.42 12.79 -1.52
N TRP A 8 -0.37 12.39 -2.79
CA TRP A 8 0.66 11.46 -3.26
C TRP A 8 2.06 12.07 -3.20
N GLN A 9 2.16 13.37 -3.50
CA GLN A 9 3.44 14.07 -3.41
C GLN A 9 3.90 14.18 -1.95
N ALA A 10 2.96 14.41 -1.05
CA ALA A 10 3.28 14.42 0.39
C ALA A 10 3.76 13.06 0.85
N MET A 11 3.13 12.00 0.35
CA MET A 11 3.58 10.64 0.67
C MET A 11 4.98 10.37 0.12
N ASP A 12 5.26 10.85 -1.10
CA ASP A 12 6.60 10.72 -1.67
C ASP A 12 7.65 11.37 -0.79
N GLN A 13 7.33 12.55 -0.24
CA GLN A 13 8.24 13.25 0.66
C GLN A 13 8.47 12.46 1.95
N LEU A 14 7.39 11.90 2.50
CA LEU A 14 7.52 11.08 3.70
C LEU A 14 8.44 9.89 3.43
N LEU A 15 8.24 9.23 2.30
CA LEU A 15 9.06 8.07 1.92
C LEU A 15 10.51 8.45 1.72
N ALA A 16 10.77 9.62 1.14
CA ALA A 16 12.14 10.06 0.86
C ALA A 16 12.95 10.27 2.13
N HIS A 17 12.28 10.51 3.25
CA HIS A 17 12.94 10.75 4.53
C HIS A 17 12.81 9.58 5.50
N SER A 18 12.41 8.41 5.00
CA SER A 18 12.17 7.25 5.84
C SER A 18 12.96 6.06 5.34
N LYS A 19 13.25 5.15 6.24
CA LYS A 19 13.84 3.87 5.89
C LYS A 19 12.76 2.80 6.01
N ILE A 20 12.83 1.81 5.13
CA ILE A 20 11.92 0.68 5.17
C ILE A 20 12.55 -0.42 6.00
N ALA A 21 11.82 -0.90 7.00
CA ALA A 21 12.23 -2.04 7.82
C ALA A 21 11.30 -3.20 7.50
N ILE A 22 11.86 -4.27 6.93
CA ILE A 22 11.06 -5.46 6.62
C ILE A 22 11.12 -6.39 7.82
N ASP A 23 9.99 -6.59 8.49
CA ASP A 23 9.93 -7.50 9.63
C ASP A 23 9.10 -8.75 9.34
N ARG A 24 8.42 -8.81 8.21
CA ARG A 24 7.71 -10.00 7.74
C ARG A 24 8.13 -10.26 6.30
N PRO A 25 9.24 -10.96 6.07
CA PRO A 25 9.67 -11.23 4.70
C PRO A 25 8.66 -12.11 3.96
N ARG A 26 8.69 -12.00 2.65
CA ARG A 26 7.89 -12.85 1.78
C ARG A 26 8.11 -14.31 2.17
N GLY A 27 7.01 -15.05 2.30
CA GLY A 27 7.04 -16.45 2.67
C GLY A 27 7.00 -16.69 4.16
N SER A 28 7.08 -15.67 5.00
CA SER A 28 6.98 -15.85 6.44
C SER A 28 5.53 -16.05 6.84
N GLN A 29 5.32 -16.67 7.97
CA GLN A 29 3.99 -16.95 8.48
C GLN A 29 3.54 -15.85 9.42
N HIS A 30 2.22 -15.57 9.39
CA HIS A 30 1.64 -14.62 10.33
C HIS A 30 1.84 -15.18 11.75
N PRO A 31 2.29 -14.35 12.70
CA PRO A 31 2.60 -14.85 14.05
C PRO A 31 1.40 -15.43 14.77
N ARG A 32 0.21 -14.93 14.50
CA ARG A 32 -1.00 -15.42 15.16
C ARG A 32 -1.74 -16.44 14.31
N TYR A 33 -1.67 -16.33 12.99
CA TYR A 33 -2.41 -17.19 12.06
C TYR A 33 -1.43 -17.83 11.10
N PRO A 34 -0.79 -18.95 11.48
CA PRO A 34 0.30 -19.53 10.68
C PRO A 34 -0.08 -19.93 9.27
N LYS A 35 -1.38 -20.15 9.01
CA LYS A 35 -1.81 -20.48 7.66
C LYS A 35 -1.76 -19.29 6.73
N MET A 36 -1.69 -18.08 7.29
CA MET A 36 -1.55 -16.86 6.50
C MET A 36 -0.07 -16.63 6.24
N VAL A 37 0.31 -16.81 4.99
CA VAL A 37 1.70 -16.64 4.56
C VAL A 37 1.80 -15.33 3.79
N TYR A 38 2.78 -14.52 4.17
CA TYR A 38 2.95 -13.21 3.54
C TYR A 38 3.38 -13.39 2.08
N PRO A 39 2.59 -12.86 1.13
CA PRO A 39 2.90 -13.05 -0.29
C PRO A 39 3.99 -12.12 -0.81
N LEU A 40 4.34 -11.10 -0.04
CA LEU A 40 5.35 -10.10 -0.38
C LEU A 40 6.05 -9.70 0.89
N ASP A 41 7.16 -8.98 0.76
CA ASP A 41 7.80 -8.38 1.92
C ASP A 41 6.87 -7.37 2.55
N TYR A 42 6.82 -7.37 3.87
CA TYR A 42 5.96 -6.51 4.64
C TYR A 42 6.73 -5.92 5.80
N GLY A 43 6.52 -4.66 6.06
CA GLY A 43 7.22 -3.99 7.14
C GLY A 43 6.64 -2.63 7.40
N TYR A 44 7.51 -1.70 7.74
CA TYR A 44 7.06 -0.36 8.12
C TYR A 44 8.14 0.67 7.81
N LEU A 45 7.74 1.93 7.85
CA LEU A 45 8.66 3.05 7.65
C LEU A 45 9.19 3.48 9.00
N GLU A 46 10.50 3.38 9.18
CA GLU A 46 11.16 3.86 10.40
C GLU A 46 11.07 5.37 10.46
N GLY A 47 10.87 5.87 11.67
CA GLY A 47 10.77 7.31 11.87
C GLY A 47 9.40 7.90 11.61
N THR A 48 8.42 7.06 11.33
CA THR A 48 7.04 7.49 11.13
C THR A 48 6.15 6.91 12.22
N SER A 49 4.94 7.44 12.34
CA SER A 49 3.96 6.86 13.26
C SER A 49 2.59 6.80 12.60
N ALA A 50 1.88 5.73 12.93
CA ALA A 50 0.47 5.61 12.61
C ALA A 50 -0.32 5.83 13.89
N MET A 51 -1.63 5.74 13.80
CA MET A 51 -2.49 6.01 14.97
C MET A 51 -2.22 5.08 16.15
N ASP A 52 -1.72 3.88 15.87
CA ASP A 52 -1.40 2.91 16.92
C ASP A 52 -0.05 3.18 17.58
N GLY A 53 0.66 4.23 17.15
CA GLY A 53 1.96 4.56 17.72
C GLY A 53 3.13 3.84 17.06
N GLU A 54 2.85 2.95 16.13
CA GLU A 54 3.88 2.24 15.40
C GLU A 54 4.09 2.87 14.03
N GLY A 55 5.08 2.41 13.31
CA GLY A 55 5.38 2.98 12.00
C GLY A 55 4.27 2.72 10.97
N VAL A 56 4.30 3.48 9.91
CA VAL A 56 3.36 3.30 8.80
C VAL A 56 3.71 2.01 8.07
N ASP A 57 2.74 1.12 7.91
CA ASP A 57 2.95 -0.20 7.31
C ASP A 57 3.11 -0.12 5.80
N VAL A 58 3.99 -0.97 5.28
CA VAL A 58 4.25 -1.03 3.84
C VAL A 58 4.33 -2.47 3.36
N TRP A 59 3.87 -2.68 2.13
CA TRP A 59 4.10 -3.88 1.34
C TRP A 59 5.12 -3.52 0.27
N VAL A 60 6.12 -4.35 0.07
CA VAL A 60 7.16 -4.10 -0.92
C VAL A 60 7.15 -5.21 -1.95
N GLY A 61 6.94 -4.85 -3.19
CA GLY A 61 6.88 -5.80 -4.29
C GLY A 61 8.19 -5.94 -5.03
N THR A 62 8.10 -6.54 -6.20
CA THR A 62 9.28 -6.88 -7.00
C THR A 62 9.36 -6.08 -8.30
N SER A 63 8.51 -5.08 -8.47
CA SER A 63 8.54 -4.28 -9.68
C SER A 63 9.87 -3.55 -9.80
N PRO A 64 10.46 -3.51 -11.00
CA PRO A 64 11.67 -2.73 -11.19
C PRO A 64 11.44 -1.23 -11.05
N VAL A 65 10.19 -0.79 -11.20
CA VAL A 65 9.84 0.61 -10.97
C VAL A 65 9.46 0.74 -9.50
N ASN A 66 10.39 1.27 -8.71
CA ASN A 66 10.14 1.49 -7.30
C ASN A 66 9.33 2.75 -7.10
N GLY A 67 8.55 2.77 -6.05
CA GLY A 67 7.82 3.95 -5.69
C GLY A 67 6.42 3.61 -5.22
N LEU A 68 5.77 4.61 -4.69
CA LEU A 68 4.41 4.48 -4.18
C LEU A 68 3.42 4.77 -5.31
N ASP A 69 2.67 3.77 -5.71
CA ASP A 69 1.64 3.97 -6.71
C ASP A 69 0.28 3.45 -6.29
N ALA A 70 0.17 2.94 -5.08
CA ALA A 70 -1.11 2.48 -4.56
C ALA A 70 -1.04 2.34 -3.05
N LEU A 71 -2.20 2.24 -2.42
CA LEU A 71 -2.29 1.94 -1.00
C LEU A 71 -3.52 1.10 -0.75
N LEU A 72 -3.57 0.50 0.42
CA LEU A 72 -4.75 -0.22 0.90
C LEU A 72 -5.32 0.53 2.08
N CYS A 73 -6.63 0.67 2.09
CA CYS A 73 -7.36 1.12 3.27
C CYS A 73 -7.97 -0.11 3.90
N VAL A 74 -7.63 -0.40 5.14
CA VAL A 74 -8.01 -1.65 5.79
C VAL A 74 -8.86 -1.37 7.01
N VAL A 75 -10.01 -2.02 7.10
CA VAL A 75 -10.88 -1.95 8.28
C VAL A 75 -10.75 -3.27 9.01
N ASP A 76 -10.36 -3.21 10.26
CA ASP A 76 -10.26 -4.38 11.15
C ASP A 76 -11.38 -4.27 12.16
N LEU A 77 -12.45 -5.01 11.93
CA LEU A 77 -13.65 -4.89 12.76
C LEU A 77 -13.44 -5.33 14.21
N PRO A 78 -12.78 -6.48 14.46
CA PRO A 78 -12.54 -6.87 15.86
C PRO A 78 -11.76 -5.86 16.65
N LYS A 79 -10.81 -5.18 16.02
CA LYS A 79 -10.01 -4.17 16.71
C LYS A 79 -10.62 -2.78 16.66
N GLY A 80 -11.61 -2.57 15.79
CA GLY A 80 -12.20 -1.25 15.62
C GLY A 80 -11.22 -0.25 15.02
N GLU A 81 -10.38 -0.71 14.10
CA GLU A 81 -9.31 0.12 13.51
C GLU A 81 -9.48 0.27 12.03
N VAL A 82 -9.07 1.42 11.54
CA VAL A 82 -8.91 1.67 10.11
C VAL A 82 -7.48 2.13 9.89
N GLU A 83 -6.79 1.46 8.97
CA GLU A 83 -5.38 1.76 8.71
C GLU A 83 -5.12 1.91 7.22
N VAL A 84 -4.11 2.71 6.89
CA VAL A 84 -3.59 2.81 5.54
C VAL A 84 -2.29 2.04 5.49
N LYS A 85 -2.16 1.18 4.46
CA LYS A 85 -0.93 0.45 4.23
C LYS A 85 -0.45 0.79 2.82
N LEU A 86 0.84 1.08 2.70
CA LEU A 86 1.41 1.53 1.44
C LEU A 86 1.85 0.36 0.59
N LEU A 87 1.71 0.50 -0.73
CA LEU A 87 2.20 -0.51 -1.67
C LEU A 87 3.33 0.11 -2.47
N LEU A 88 4.54 -0.42 -2.27
CA LEU A 88 5.75 0.10 -2.89
C LEU A 88 6.30 -0.90 -3.90
N GLY A 89 6.49 -0.44 -5.13
CA GLY A 89 7.10 -1.28 -6.16
C GLY A 89 6.33 -2.56 -6.44
N CYS A 90 5.00 -2.50 -6.42
CA CYS A 90 4.16 -3.67 -6.64
C CYS A 90 3.64 -3.71 -8.07
N THR A 91 3.73 -4.88 -8.70
CA THR A 91 3.04 -5.12 -9.96
C THR A 91 1.53 -5.19 -9.68
N GLU A 92 0.72 -5.18 -10.74
CA GLU A 92 -0.73 -5.31 -10.53
C GLU A 92 -1.08 -6.62 -9.84
N GLY A 93 -0.41 -7.71 -10.23
CA GLY A 93 -0.64 -8.99 -9.57
C GLY A 93 -0.29 -8.94 -8.09
N GLU A 94 0.79 -8.26 -7.77
CA GLU A 94 1.22 -8.12 -6.37
C GLU A 94 0.27 -7.26 -5.57
N LYS A 95 -0.29 -6.22 -6.19
CA LYS A 95 -1.31 -5.41 -5.53
C LYS A 95 -2.51 -6.27 -5.15
N GLN A 96 -2.90 -7.17 -6.05
CA GLN A 96 -4.02 -8.07 -5.77
C GLN A 96 -3.68 -9.08 -4.66
N LEU A 97 -2.44 -9.56 -4.62
CA LEU A 97 -2.03 -10.46 -3.54
C LEU A 97 -2.09 -9.77 -2.18
N ALA A 98 -1.62 -8.53 -2.11
CA ALA A 98 -1.69 -7.77 -0.87
C ALA A 98 -3.14 -7.50 -0.48
N LEU A 99 -3.97 -7.14 -1.45
CA LEU A 99 -5.39 -6.91 -1.20
C LEU A 99 -6.06 -8.16 -0.64
N GLN A 100 -5.77 -9.31 -1.22
CA GLN A 100 -6.34 -10.57 -0.75
C GLN A 100 -5.89 -10.89 0.66
N PHE A 101 -4.61 -10.69 0.95
CA PHE A 101 -4.08 -10.98 2.27
C PHE A 101 -4.77 -10.11 3.33
N GLN A 102 -5.05 -8.86 3.00
CA GLN A 102 -5.66 -7.92 3.94
C GLN A 102 -7.18 -8.03 3.98
N SER A 103 -7.75 -8.88 3.14
CA SER A 103 -9.22 -9.04 3.08
C SER A 103 -9.58 -10.41 3.61
N GLN A 104 -10.00 -10.46 4.87
CA GLN A 104 -10.37 -11.70 5.56
C GLN A 104 -11.81 -11.55 6.05
N PRO A 105 -12.79 -11.59 5.13
CA PRO A 105 -14.18 -11.39 5.54
C PRO A 105 -14.64 -12.46 6.51
N PRO A 106 -15.53 -12.12 7.41
CA PRO A 106 -16.18 -10.82 7.58
C PRO A 106 -15.45 -9.88 8.51
N HIS A 107 -14.26 -10.25 9.00
CA HIS A 107 -13.59 -9.51 10.07
C HIS A 107 -12.69 -8.39 9.58
N MET A 108 -12.08 -8.57 8.44
CA MET A 108 -11.16 -7.58 7.90
C MET A 108 -11.45 -7.37 6.43
N LEU A 109 -11.57 -6.12 6.02
CA LEU A 109 -11.86 -5.78 4.63
C LEU A 109 -10.93 -4.68 4.17
N ALA A 110 -10.50 -4.76 2.93
CA ALA A 110 -9.55 -3.80 2.40
C ALA A 110 -10.04 -3.25 1.06
N LEU A 111 -9.62 -2.03 0.79
CA LEU A 111 -9.89 -1.33 -0.45
C LEU A 111 -8.57 -0.92 -1.07
N LEU A 112 -8.38 -1.24 -2.34
CA LEU A 112 -7.18 -0.85 -3.07
C LEU A 112 -7.42 0.51 -3.72
N VAL A 113 -6.54 1.46 -3.44
CA VAL A 113 -6.61 2.79 -4.00
C VAL A 113 -5.35 3.00 -4.84
N ARG A 114 -5.52 3.15 -6.15
CA ARG A 114 -4.39 3.36 -7.04
C ARG A 114 -4.10 4.83 -7.18
N ARG A 115 -2.81 5.14 -7.25
CA ARG A 115 -2.38 6.50 -7.54
C ARG A 115 -2.79 6.83 -8.95
N LYS A 116 -3.34 8.03 -9.12
CA LYS A 116 -3.77 8.45 -10.44
C LYS A 116 -2.55 8.60 -11.32
N GLU A 117 -2.57 7.92 -12.44
CA GLU A 117 -1.46 7.96 -13.37
C GLU A 117 -1.49 9.25 -14.17
N THR A 118 -0.28 9.67 -14.61
CA THR A 118 -0.20 10.74 -15.58
C THR A 118 -0.90 10.27 -16.84
N PRO A 119 -1.80 11.09 -17.41
CA PRO A 119 -2.51 10.68 -18.62
C PRO A 119 -1.55 10.33 -19.74
N SER A 120 -1.79 9.19 -20.37
CA SER A 120 -1.03 8.81 -21.55
C SER A 120 -1.75 9.35 -22.78
N LYS A 121 -1.08 9.28 -23.92
CA LYS A 121 -1.69 9.77 -25.13
C LYS A 121 -2.96 9.05 -25.47
N LYS A 122 -3.01 7.76 -25.26
CA LYS A 122 -4.22 7.03 -25.58
C LYS A 122 -5.35 7.38 -24.63
N ASP A 123 -5.04 7.74 -23.43
CA ASP A 123 -6.08 8.11 -22.48
C ASP A 123 -6.69 9.45 -22.84
N SER A 124 -5.94 10.26 -23.51
CA SER A 124 -6.45 11.57 -23.88
C SER A 124 -7.46 11.51 -25.01
N THR A 125 -7.55 10.35 -25.66
CA THR A 125 -8.47 10.25 -26.77
C THR A 125 -9.80 9.66 -26.37
N GLU A 126 -9.94 9.14 -25.44
CA GLU A 126 -11.11 8.48 -25.13
C GLU A 126 -11.91 8.95 -24.22
N SER A 127 -11.60 8.87 -24.52
CA SER A 127 -12.01 9.16 -23.74
C SER A 127 -12.48 9.13 -23.11
N SER A 128 -12.41 8.66 -23.27
CA SER A 128 -12.68 8.57 -22.61
C SER A 128 -13.06 8.15 -21.91
N SER A 129 -13.05 7.53 -21.87
CA SER A 129 -13.36 7.17 -21.20
C SER A 129 -13.42 6.92 -20.23
N SER A 130 -13.30 6.60 -20.06
CA SER A 130 -13.36 6.46 -19.15
C SER A 130 -13.38 6.47 -18.23
N GLN A 131 -13.44 6.19 -17.91
CA GLN A 131 -13.41 6.29 -17.05
C GLN A 131 -13.69 6.35 -16.26
#